data_e26b71562356b831086a84c51c091fbe
#
_entry.id   e26b71562356b831086a84c51c091fbe
#
_cell.length_a   1.000
_cell.length_b   1.000
_cell.length_c   1.000
_cell.angle_alpha   90.00
_cell.angle_beta   90.00
_cell.angle_gamma   90.00
#
_symmetry.space_group_name_H-M   'P 1'
#
loop_
_entity.id
_entity.type
_entity.pdbx_description
1 polymer ?
#
loop_
_entity_poly.entity_id
_entity_poly.type
_entity_poly.pdbx_seq_one_letter_code
_entity_poly.pdbx_strand_id
1 'polypeptide(L)'
;MANKSRRRAITVATALLAGSVVATVVYARRDSDTPRKVVSPLELTAVHHGGTGPPLLLLHGIGAIWRAWSPVLPYLEPYHEVIVPTLHGHAGGPALDSEVVPSVEALVDGIEAELDRMGLEKVHIAGNSLGGWIGIELARRGRAQSLVLLSPAGAWRSARRIKVQSVGVRYSLSALARYSSRAEAIAERRLLRWAMLAGQVAHPHRVERESLVTYIHASGQSPVVDPLLRVIHQRPVDPLPADRDYPVRLVWAERDRVLPFKHFGSAMLERLPGAELIHLEGVGHVPMSDDPARVAELILEVTRAADSAVPSKVPDRNE
;
A
#
# COMPACT_ATOMS: atom_id res chain seq x y z
N MET A 1 -25.80 -41.21 -30.72
CA MET A 1 -24.90 -41.17 -29.54
C MET A 1 -24.82 -39.76 -29.04
N ALA A 2 -25.51 -39.45 -27.93
CA ALA A 2 -25.66 -38.10 -27.42
C ALA A 2 -24.52 -37.77 -26.46
N ASN A 3 -23.71 -36.76 -26.78
CA ASN A 3 -22.62 -36.27 -25.97
C ASN A 3 -23.19 -35.38 -24.84
N LYS A 4 -23.32 -35.93 -23.64
CA LYS A 4 -23.73 -35.20 -22.44
C LYS A 4 -22.58 -34.30 -21.99
N SER A 5 -22.57 -33.03 -22.38
CA SER A 5 -21.73 -32.01 -21.82
C SER A 5 -22.09 -31.80 -20.32
N ARG A 6 -21.31 -32.33 -19.43
CA ARG A 6 -21.44 -32.09 -17.97
C ARG A 6 -21.10 -30.64 -17.67
N ARG A 7 -22.11 -29.80 -17.46
CA ARG A 7 -21.97 -28.49 -16.82
C ARG A 7 -21.59 -28.74 -15.36
N ARG A 8 -20.33 -28.48 -15.00
CA ARG A 8 -19.93 -28.44 -13.58
C ARG A 8 -20.19 -27.04 -13.05
N ALA A 9 -20.95 -26.96 -11.97
CA ALA A 9 -21.24 -25.73 -11.27
C ALA A 9 -19.97 -25.17 -10.61
N ILE A 10 -19.80 -23.86 -10.64
CA ILE A 10 -18.76 -23.13 -9.91
C ILE A 10 -19.32 -22.91 -8.51
N THR A 11 -18.71 -23.51 -7.51
CA THR A 11 -19.00 -23.19 -6.09
C THR A 11 -18.00 -22.16 -5.64
N VAL A 12 -18.50 -20.96 -5.31
CA VAL A 12 -17.73 -19.92 -4.61
C VAL A 12 -18.01 -20.05 -3.14
N ALA A 13 -17.05 -20.54 -2.37
CA ALA A 13 -17.12 -20.51 -0.92
C ALA A 13 -16.48 -19.21 -0.42
N THR A 14 -17.27 -18.35 0.19
CA THR A 14 -16.80 -17.12 0.81
C THR A 14 -16.74 -17.34 2.31
N ALA A 15 -15.55 -17.37 2.89
CA ALA A 15 -15.35 -17.40 4.33
C ALA A 15 -15.03 -16.00 4.83
N LEU A 16 -15.85 -15.46 5.73
CA LEU A 16 -15.60 -14.22 6.46
C LEU A 16 -14.85 -14.56 7.74
N LEU A 17 -13.53 -14.37 7.74
CA LEU A 17 -12.71 -14.40 8.94
C LEU A 17 -12.19 -12.99 9.22
N ALA A 18 -12.67 -12.42 10.33
CA ALA A 18 -12.15 -11.19 10.93
C ALA A 18 -12.02 -9.97 9.99
N GLY A 19 -12.99 -9.75 9.10
CA GLY A 19 -13.03 -8.59 8.21
C GLY A 19 -12.26 -8.76 6.89
N SER A 20 -11.55 -9.86 6.71
CA SER A 20 -10.91 -10.21 5.43
C SER A 20 -11.82 -11.16 4.65
N VAL A 21 -12.15 -10.80 3.42
CA VAL A 21 -12.89 -11.69 2.51
C VAL A 21 -11.89 -12.62 1.85
N VAL A 22 -11.87 -13.88 2.26
CA VAL A 22 -11.14 -14.93 1.56
C VAL A 22 -12.08 -15.58 0.56
N ALA A 23 -11.92 -15.31 -0.72
CA ALA A 23 -12.64 -15.99 -1.78
C ALA A 23 -11.83 -17.21 -2.25
N THR A 24 -12.30 -18.42 -1.94
CA THR A 24 -11.76 -19.65 -2.55
C THR A 24 -12.50 -19.92 -3.85
N VAL A 25 -11.80 -19.78 -4.98
CA VAL A 25 -12.38 -20.02 -6.31
C VAL A 25 -12.00 -21.41 -6.78
N VAL A 26 -12.99 -22.29 -6.92
CA VAL A 26 -12.85 -23.61 -7.56
C VAL A 26 -13.10 -23.46 -9.05
N TYR A 27 -12.10 -23.76 -9.87
CA TYR A 27 -12.09 -23.57 -11.32
C TYR A 27 -12.68 -24.78 -12.08
N ALA A 28 -13.62 -24.52 -13.00
CA ALA A 28 -14.02 -25.46 -14.04
C ALA A 28 -13.40 -25.06 -15.38
N ARG A 29 -12.65 -25.95 -16.02
CA ARG A 29 -12.10 -25.76 -17.35
C ARG A 29 -13.24 -25.51 -18.35
N ARG A 30 -13.13 -24.45 -19.11
CA ARG A 30 -13.82 -24.24 -20.39
C ARG A 30 -12.74 -24.06 -21.45
N ASP A 31 -12.65 -25.00 -22.36
CA ASP A 31 -11.92 -24.81 -23.61
C ASP A 31 -12.72 -23.81 -24.46
N SER A 32 -12.16 -22.66 -24.72
CA SER A 32 -12.64 -21.73 -25.74
C SER A 32 -11.51 -21.43 -26.71
N ASP A 33 -11.67 -21.79 -27.96
CA ASP A 33 -10.72 -21.61 -29.08
C ASP A 33 -10.52 -20.16 -29.54
N THR A 34 -10.84 -19.16 -28.70
CA THR A 34 -10.55 -17.77 -29.00
C THR A 34 -9.12 -17.44 -28.58
N PRO A 35 -8.27 -16.87 -29.46
CA PRO A 35 -6.94 -16.46 -29.10
C PRO A 35 -7.02 -15.43 -27.93
N ARG A 36 -6.54 -15.84 -26.77
CA ARG A 36 -6.52 -14.97 -25.58
C ARG A 36 -5.41 -13.95 -25.78
N LYS A 37 -5.75 -12.66 -25.64
CA LYS A 37 -4.72 -11.62 -25.47
C LYS A 37 -3.97 -11.95 -24.19
N VAL A 38 -2.71 -12.36 -24.32
CA VAL A 38 -1.85 -12.65 -23.15
C VAL A 38 -1.60 -11.33 -22.43
N VAL A 39 -2.09 -11.22 -21.22
CA VAL A 39 -1.80 -10.12 -20.32
C VAL A 39 -0.54 -10.51 -19.55
N SER A 40 0.58 -9.89 -19.86
CA SER A 40 1.84 -10.14 -19.13
C SER A 40 1.92 -9.29 -17.87
N PRO A 41 2.57 -9.78 -16.81
CA PRO A 41 2.85 -8.96 -15.64
C PRO A 41 3.78 -7.80 -16.02
N LEU A 42 3.58 -6.64 -15.38
CA LEU A 42 4.50 -5.52 -15.52
C LEU A 42 5.85 -5.88 -14.88
N GLU A 43 6.91 -5.30 -15.39
CA GLU A 43 8.26 -5.53 -14.85
C GLU A 43 8.34 -5.15 -13.36
N LEU A 44 8.96 -6.03 -12.56
CA LEU A 44 9.21 -5.81 -11.15
C LEU A 44 10.54 -5.06 -11.01
N THR A 45 10.47 -3.79 -10.65
CA THR A 45 11.65 -2.93 -10.46
C THR A 45 11.72 -2.40 -9.03
N ALA A 46 12.92 -2.04 -8.60
CA ALA A 46 13.19 -1.64 -7.22
C ALA A 46 12.60 -0.27 -6.88
N VAL A 47 12.52 0.64 -7.86
CA VAL A 47 12.11 2.02 -7.63
C VAL A 47 11.49 2.62 -8.89
N HIS A 48 10.54 3.52 -8.70
CA HIS A 48 10.17 4.52 -9.70
C HIS A 48 10.67 5.88 -9.21
N HIS A 49 11.27 6.64 -10.11
CA HIS A 49 11.77 7.99 -9.86
C HIS A 49 11.39 8.86 -11.05
N GLY A 50 10.64 9.93 -10.80
CA GLY A 50 10.11 10.81 -11.86
C GLY A 50 9.67 12.16 -11.37
N GLY A 51 9.38 13.07 -12.30
CA GLY A 51 8.98 14.43 -11.98
C GLY A 51 10.13 15.34 -11.58
N THR A 52 9.79 16.56 -11.15
CA THR A 52 10.75 17.60 -10.71
C THR A 52 10.11 18.44 -9.62
N GLY A 53 10.92 18.95 -8.69
CA GLY A 53 10.46 19.81 -7.58
C GLY A 53 10.89 19.26 -6.21
N PRO A 54 10.27 19.69 -5.11
CA PRO A 54 10.57 19.17 -3.79
C PRO A 54 10.39 17.65 -3.71
N PRO A 55 11.29 16.91 -3.04
CA PRO A 55 11.26 15.44 -3.01
C PRO A 55 10.03 14.91 -2.24
N LEU A 56 9.31 13.97 -2.86
CA LEU A 56 8.14 13.29 -2.31
C LEU A 56 8.35 11.78 -2.33
N LEU A 57 8.42 11.18 -1.15
CA LEU A 57 8.53 9.74 -0.94
C LEU A 57 7.15 9.10 -0.82
N LEU A 58 6.86 8.09 -1.66
CA LEU A 58 5.61 7.34 -1.64
C LEU A 58 5.86 5.89 -1.20
N LEU A 59 5.20 5.46 -0.11
CA LEU A 59 5.42 4.16 0.52
C LEU A 59 4.19 3.26 0.40
N HIS A 60 4.36 2.08 -0.20
CA HIS A 60 3.28 1.12 -0.46
C HIS A 60 2.96 0.22 0.76
N GLY A 61 1.81 -0.44 0.71
CA GLY A 61 1.36 -1.41 1.71
C GLY A 61 2.04 -2.79 1.59
N ILE A 62 1.85 -3.63 2.61
CA ILE A 62 2.43 -4.98 2.66
C ILE A 62 1.99 -5.84 1.46
N GLY A 63 2.93 -6.57 0.88
CA GLY A 63 2.70 -7.45 -0.28
C GLY A 63 2.46 -6.71 -1.60
N ALA A 64 2.51 -5.39 -1.61
CA ALA A 64 2.48 -4.57 -2.82
C ALA A 64 3.91 -4.26 -3.32
N ILE A 65 4.00 -3.45 -4.36
CA ILE A 65 5.22 -2.88 -4.93
C ILE A 65 4.98 -1.41 -5.24
N TRP A 66 5.99 -0.67 -5.67
CA TRP A 66 5.88 0.75 -6.01
C TRP A 66 4.70 1.06 -6.98
N ARG A 67 4.37 0.12 -7.86
CA ARG A 67 3.29 0.28 -8.85
C ARG A 67 1.89 0.46 -8.26
N ALA A 68 1.71 0.22 -6.96
CA ALA A 68 0.46 0.58 -6.25
C ALA A 68 0.17 2.09 -6.31
N TRP A 69 1.22 2.91 -6.53
CA TRP A 69 1.13 4.35 -6.68
C TRP A 69 1.01 4.83 -8.12
N SER A 70 1.19 3.94 -9.13
CA SER A 70 1.16 4.32 -10.55
C SER A 70 -0.04 5.18 -10.96
N PRO A 71 -1.28 4.93 -10.48
CA PRO A 71 -2.43 5.76 -10.87
C PRO A 71 -2.34 7.21 -10.39
N VAL A 72 -1.54 7.48 -9.34
CA VAL A 72 -1.41 8.82 -8.71
C VAL A 72 -0.25 9.62 -9.31
N LEU A 73 0.76 8.96 -9.87
CA LEU A 73 1.98 9.59 -10.38
C LEU A 73 1.72 10.73 -11.37
N PRO A 74 0.83 10.60 -12.38
CA PRO A 74 0.58 11.68 -13.34
C PRO A 74 0.09 13.00 -12.71
N TYR A 75 -0.47 12.92 -11.50
CA TYR A 75 -0.98 14.08 -10.76
C TYR A 75 0.09 14.70 -9.84
N LEU A 76 1.13 13.94 -9.45
CA LEU A 76 2.15 14.38 -8.50
C LEU A 76 3.44 14.82 -9.19
N GLU A 77 3.89 14.12 -10.22
CA GLU A 77 5.14 14.40 -10.96
C GLU A 77 5.25 15.82 -11.56
N PRO A 78 4.15 16.51 -11.93
CA PRO A 78 4.24 17.90 -12.34
C PRO A 78 4.69 18.87 -11.24
N TYR A 79 4.68 18.45 -9.97
CA TYR A 79 4.92 19.32 -8.81
C TYR A 79 6.03 18.82 -7.89
N HIS A 80 6.41 17.56 -7.99
CA HIS A 80 7.37 16.90 -7.10
C HIS A 80 8.34 16.00 -7.86
N GLU A 81 9.57 15.93 -7.37
CA GLU A 81 10.45 14.81 -7.63
C GLU A 81 9.94 13.61 -6.81
N VAL A 82 9.23 12.69 -7.48
CA VAL A 82 8.54 11.58 -6.84
C VAL A 82 9.45 10.36 -6.77
N ILE A 83 9.66 9.84 -5.56
CA ILE A 83 10.47 8.67 -5.26
C ILE A 83 9.57 7.59 -4.69
N VAL A 84 9.45 6.46 -5.40
CA VAL A 84 8.54 5.37 -5.02
C VAL A 84 9.31 4.06 -4.95
N PRO A 85 9.97 3.76 -3.83
CA PRO A 85 10.69 2.51 -3.68
C PRO A 85 9.72 1.32 -3.52
N THR A 86 10.12 0.17 -4.07
CA THR A 86 9.61 -1.12 -3.60
C THR A 86 10.34 -1.45 -2.30
N LEU A 87 9.60 -1.65 -1.23
CA LEU A 87 10.16 -1.90 0.11
C LEU A 87 11.05 -3.15 0.13
N HIS A 88 12.08 -3.14 0.97
CA HIS A 88 13.00 -4.27 1.14
C HIS A 88 12.27 -5.59 1.40
N GLY A 89 12.73 -6.66 0.76
CA GLY A 89 12.12 -7.98 0.84
C GLY A 89 10.76 -8.13 0.14
N HIS A 90 10.26 -7.08 -0.53
CA HIS A 90 9.12 -7.17 -1.45
C HIS A 90 9.60 -7.45 -2.88
N ALA A 91 8.72 -8.00 -3.70
CA ALA A 91 9.04 -8.43 -5.06
C ALA A 91 9.59 -7.29 -5.93
N GLY A 92 10.80 -7.47 -6.47
CA GLY A 92 11.50 -6.45 -7.25
C GLY A 92 12.23 -5.39 -6.42
N GLY A 93 11.98 -5.31 -5.11
CA GLY A 93 12.73 -4.45 -4.19
C GLY A 93 14.07 -5.05 -3.76
N PRO A 94 14.92 -4.28 -3.05
CA PRO A 94 16.15 -4.79 -2.49
C PRO A 94 15.88 -5.96 -1.52
N ALA A 95 16.76 -6.95 -1.50
CA ALA A 95 16.69 -8.03 -0.52
C ALA A 95 16.96 -7.48 0.89
N LEU A 96 16.31 -8.06 1.90
CA LEU A 96 16.79 -7.93 3.28
C LEU A 96 18.01 -8.83 3.44
N ASP A 97 18.99 -8.34 4.21
CA ASP A 97 20.11 -9.18 4.62
C ASP A 97 19.58 -10.43 5.34
N SER A 98 20.17 -11.59 5.07
CA SER A 98 19.75 -12.87 5.65
C SER A 98 19.88 -12.93 7.17
N GLU A 99 20.74 -12.10 7.77
CA GLU A 99 20.91 -11.99 9.22
C GLU A 99 19.92 -11.02 9.88
N VAL A 100 19.24 -10.19 9.08
CA VAL A 100 18.27 -9.22 9.59
C VAL A 100 16.90 -9.88 9.82
N VAL A 101 16.42 -9.81 11.04
CA VAL A 101 15.05 -10.26 11.36
C VAL A 101 14.05 -9.31 10.72
N PRO A 102 13.12 -9.80 9.86
CA PRO A 102 12.11 -8.95 9.25
C PRO A 102 11.25 -8.23 10.29
N SER A 103 11.33 -6.92 10.31
CA SER A 103 10.59 -6.03 11.21
C SER A 103 10.25 -4.71 10.50
N VAL A 104 9.38 -3.91 11.09
CA VAL A 104 9.09 -2.57 10.54
C VAL A 104 10.33 -1.70 10.63
N GLU A 105 11.08 -1.79 11.71
CA GLU A 105 12.35 -1.08 11.92
C GLU A 105 13.35 -1.38 10.80
N ALA A 106 13.52 -2.65 10.45
CA ALA A 106 14.43 -3.04 9.36
C ALA A 106 14.01 -2.45 7.99
N LEU A 107 12.70 -2.33 7.74
CA LEU A 107 12.20 -1.67 6.53
C LEU A 107 12.43 -0.16 6.57
N VAL A 108 12.28 0.47 7.74
CA VAL A 108 12.58 1.89 7.95
C VAL A 108 14.05 2.17 7.73
N ASP A 109 14.94 1.35 8.32
CA ASP A 109 16.40 1.46 8.15
C ASP A 109 16.79 1.39 6.67
N GLY A 110 16.18 0.49 5.92
CA GLY A 110 16.41 0.36 4.48
C GLY A 110 16.00 1.61 3.68
N ILE A 111 14.85 2.20 4.00
CA ILE A 111 14.40 3.44 3.34
C ILE A 111 15.26 4.63 3.77
N GLU A 112 15.62 4.72 5.03
CA GLU A 112 16.49 5.79 5.54
C GLU A 112 17.86 5.77 4.86
N ALA A 113 18.48 4.58 4.73
CA ALA A 113 19.74 4.42 4.00
C ALA A 113 19.61 4.82 2.51
N GLU A 114 18.46 4.59 1.88
CA GLU A 114 18.19 5.04 0.53
C GLU A 114 18.15 6.57 0.44
N LEU A 115 17.44 7.24 1.37
CA LEU A 115 17.40 8.70 1.45
C LEU A 115 18.79 9.30 1.69
N ASP A 116 19.60 8.69 2.57
CA ASP A 116 20.97 9.13 2.85
C ASP A 116 21.87 9.01 1.61
N ARG A 117 21.75 7.90 0.86
CA ARG A 117 22.48 7.70 -0.39
C ARG A 117 22.11 8.73 -1.46
N MET A 118 20.86 9.23 -1.44
CA MET A 118 20.39 10.30 -2.31
C MET A 118 20.73 11.70 -1.79
N GLY A 119 21.30 11.83 -0.58
CA GLY A 119 21.60 13.11 0.06
C GLY A 119 20.34 13.86 0.55
N LEU A 120 19.25 13.15 0.76
CA LEU A 120 17.96 13.72 1.17
C LEU A 120 17.80 13.64 2.69
N GLU A 121 17.94 14.77 3.38
CA GLU A 121 17.79 14.86 4.83
C GLU A 121 16.32 14.78 5.25
N LYS A 122 15.46 15.60 4.65
CA LYS A 122 14.00 15.63 4.86
C LYS A 122 13.29 15.58 3.52
N VAL A 123 12.16 14.87 3.49
CA VAL A 123 11.30 14.75 2.30
C VAL A 123 9.83 14.87 2.69
N HIS A 124 8.96 15.22 1.76
CA HIS A 124 7.53 14.96 1.92
C HIS A 124 7.29 13.45 1.92
N ILE A 125 6.41 12.94 2.76
CA ILE A 125 6.13 11.51 2.86
C ILE A 125 4.64 11.27 2.71
N ALA A 126 4.27 10.35 1.81
CA ALA A 126 2.92 9.78 1.79
C ALA A 126 3.00 8.26 1.85
N GLY A 127 2.20 7.63 2.72
CA GLY A 127 2.25 6.19 2.93
C GLY A 127 0.88 5.55 3.11
N ASN A 128 0.69 4.39 2.47
CA ASN A 128 -0.53 3.59 2.63
C ASN A 128 -0.26 2.35 3.50
N SER A 129 -1.12 2.07 4.47
CA SER A 129 -1.09 0.86 5.28
C SER A 129 0.27 0.67 6.00
N LEU A 130 1.06 -0.37 5.68
CA LEU A 130 2.42 -0.58 6.17
C LEU A 130 3.34 0.62 5.82
N GLY A 131 3.22 1.15 4.59
CA GLY A 131 3.96 2.34 4.18
C GLY A 131 3.63 3.58 5.03
N GLY A 132 2.39 3.68 5.52
CA GLY A 132 2.00 4.70 6.50
C GLY A 132 2.71 4.52 7.85
N TRP A 133 2.84 3.29 8.34
CA TRP A 133 3.62 3.02 9.55
C TRP A 133 5.09 3.39 9.38
N ILE A 134 5.70 2.94 8.27
CA ILE A 134 7.09 3.32 7.94
C ILE A 134 7.24 4.85 7.86
N GLY A 135 6.27 5.54 7.24
CA GLY A 135 6.25 7.00 7.20
C GLY A 135 6.22 7.67 8.57
N ILE A 136 5.44 7.12 9.53
CA ILE A 136 5.43 7.61 10.92
C ILE A 136 6.80 7.42 11.58
N GLU A 137 7.44 6.26 11.41
CA GLU A 137 8.76 6.01 12.00
C GLU A 137 9.85 6.89 11.37
N LEU A 138 9.83 7.12 10.05
CA LEU A 138 10.73 8.08 9.38
C LEU A 138 10.50 9.50 9.91
N ALA A 139 9.26 9.90 10.11
CA ALA A 139 8.92 11.21 10.68
C ALA A 139 9.42 11.35 12.12
N ARG A 140 9.36 10.29 12.94
CA ARG A 140 9.95 10.26 14.30
C ARG A 140 11.47 10.39 14.30
N ARG A 141 12.13 9.91 13.24
CA ARG A 141 13.58 10.03 13.00
C ARG A 141 13.98 11.40 12.40
N GLY A 142 13.00 12.33 12.22
CA GLY A 142 13.26 13.67 11.70
C GLY A 142 13.34 13.77 10.20
N ARG A 143 12.94 12.72 9.44
CA ARG A 143 13.04 12.66 7.98
C ARG A 143 11.86 13.30 7.24
N ALA A 144 10.82 13.75 7.94
CA ALA A 144 9.62 14.31 7.32
C ALA A 144 9.66 15.84 7.22
N GLN A 145 9.33 16.36 6.04
CA GLN A 145 8.96 17.75 5.76
C GLN A 145 7.43 17.92 5.83
N SER A 146 6.68 16.89 5.47
CA SER A 146 5.25 16.74 5.71
C SER A 146 4.88 15.26 5.70
N LEU A 147 3.73 14.89 6.26
CA LEU A 147 3.31 13.49 6.36
C LEU A 147 1.83 13.32 6.01
N VAL A 148 1.55 12.51 4.98
CA VAL A 148 0.19 12.11 4.59
C VAL A 148 0.03 10.60 4.74
N LEU A 149 -0.93 10.18 5.54
CA LEU A 149 -1.14 8.80 5.94
C LEU A 149 -2.47 8.29 5.40
N LEU A 150 -2.43 7.29 4.52
CA LEU A 150 -3.63 6.68 3.94
C LEU A 150 -3.92 5.35 4.65
N SER A 151 -4.93 5.32 5.53
CA SER A 151 -5.32 4.15 6.33
C SER A 151 -4.10 3.40 6.91
N PRO A 152 -3.21 4.08 7.68
CA PRO A 152 -1.94 3.52 8.12
C PRO A 152 -2.14 2.34 9.07
N ALA A 153 -1.27 1.34 8.99
CA ALA A 153 -1.10 0.31 10.01
C ALA A 153 -0.31 0.86 11.20
N GLY A 154 -0.19 0.09 12.27
CA GLY A 154 0.70 0.41 13.40
C GLY A 154 -0.01 0.79 14.70
N ALA A 155 -1.33 1.00 14.72
CA ALA A 155 -2.04 1.31 15.95
C ALA A 155 -3.25 0.42 16.18
N TRP A 156 -3.45 -0.02 17.43
CA TRP A 156 -4.58 -0.84 17.86
C TRP A 156 -4.78 -0.73 19.37
N ARG A 157 -6.02 -0.91 19.81
CA ARG A 157 -6.37 -1.03 21.25
C ARG A 157 -6.44 -2.49 21.72
N SER A 158 -6.56 -3.45 20.80
CA SER A 158 -6.70 -4.87 21.11
C SER A 158 -5.67 -5.70 20.38
N ALA A 159 -4.70 -6.25 21.12
CA ALA A 159 -3.69 -7.17 20.60
C ALA A 159 -4.31 -8.42 19.95
N ARG A 160 -5.42 -8.93 20.52
CA ARG A 160 -6.15 -10.05 19.92
C ARG A 160 -6.69 -9.70 18.54
N ARG A 161 -7.26 -8.49 18.37
CA ARG A 161 -7.87 -8.06 17.11
C ARG A 161 -6.82 -7.90 16.02
N ILE A 162 -5.71 -7.21 16.31
CA ILE A 162 -4.63 -7.06 15.31
C ILE A 162 -3.99 -8.40 14.96
N LYS A 163 -3.83 -9.33 15.92
CA LYS A 163 -3.33 -10.67 15.64
C LYS A 163 -4.25 -11.44 14.67
N VAL A 164 -5.56 -11.41 14.90
CA VAL A 164 -6.55 -12.02 14.00
C VAL A 164 -6.50 -11.36 12.61
N GLN A 165 -6.40 -10.03 12.55
CA GLN A 165 -6.29 -9.28 11.31
C GLN A 165 -5.01 -9.67 10.53
N SER A 166 -3.86 -9.74 11.20
CA SER A 166 -2.58 -10.14 10.60
C SER A 166 -2.65 -11.56 10.03
N VAL A 167 -3.28 -12.49 10.75
CA VAL A 167 -3.51 -13.87 10.25
C VAL A 167 -4.38 -13.84 8.99
N GLY A 168 -5.46 -13.04 8.98
CA GLY A 168 -6.34 -12.89 7.82
C GLY A 168 -5.61 -12.34 6.59
N VAL A 169 -4.84 -11.27 6.76
CA VAL A 169 -4.02 -10.67 5.69
C VAL A 169 -2.99 -11.68 5.17
N ARG A 170 -2.27 -12.36 6.07
CA ARG A 170 -1.30 -13.40 5.71
C ARG A 170 -1.94 -14.51 4.87
N TYR A 171 -3.10 -15.00 5.30
CA TYR A 171 -3.81 -16.04 4.56
C TYR A 171 -4.25 -15.55 3.16
N SER A 172 -4.75 -14.33 3.06
CA SER A 172 -5.16 -13.71 1.79
C SER A 172 -4.00 -13.58 0.82
N LEU A 173 -2.84 -13.08 1.27
CA LEU A 173 -1.64 -12.94 0.44
C LEU A 173 -1.06 -14.31 0.04
N SER A 174 -1.06 -15.30 0.94
CA SER A 174 -0.65 -16.67 0.61
C SER A 174 -1.59 -17.33 -0.41
N ALA A 175 -2.88 -17.02 -0.35
CA ALA A 175 -3.84 -17.49 -1.35
C ALA A 175 -3.57 -16.86 -2.73
N LEU A 176 -3.31 -15.53 -2.79
CA LEU A 176 -2.90 -14.84 -4.01
C LEU A 176 -1.65 -15.49 -4.63
N ALA A 177 -0.61 -15.69 -3.83
CA ALA A 177 0.64 -16.33 -4.25
C ALA A 177 0.41 -17.72 -4.86
N ARG A 178 -0.49 -18.52 -4.27
CA ARG A 178 -0.84 -19.84 -4.77
C ARG A 178 -1.51 -19.84 -6.14
N TYR A 179 -2.14 -18.73 -6.50
CA TYR A 179 -2.81 -18.57 -7.79
C TYR A 179 -1.97 -17.82 -8.84
N SER A 180 -0.68 -17.56 -8.57
CA SER A 180 0.22 -16.83 -9.48
C SER A 180 0.25 -17.42 -10.90
N SER A 181 0.32 -18.76 -11.03
CA SER A 181 0.27 -19.43 -12.35
C SER A 181 -1.07 -19.29 -13.10
N ARG A 182 -2.06 -18.62 -12.51
CA ARG A 182 -3.39 -18.40 -13.09
C ARG A 182 -3.78 -16.92 -13.08
N ALA A 183 -2.83 -16.04 -12.80
CA ALA A 183 -3.06 -14.60 -12.63
C ALA A 183 -3.77 -13.98 -13.84
N GLU A 184 -3.31 -14.30 -15.04
CA GLU A 184 -3.87 -13.81 -16.30
C GLU A 184 -5.34 -14.27 -16.47
N ALA A 185 -5.61 -15.56 -16.23
CA ALA A 185 -6.96 -16.12 -16.34
C ALA A 185 -7.92 -15.55 -15.28
N ILE A 186 -7.40 -15.16 -14.12
CA ILE A 186 -8.15 -14.47 -13.06
C ILE A 186 -8.46 -13.05 -13.50
N ALA A 187 -7.46 -12.32 -14.03
CA ALA A 187 -7.59 -10.94 -14.45
C ALA A 187 -8.58 -10.75 -15.61
N GLU A 188 -8.75 -11.74 -16.49
CA GLU A 188 -9.74 -11.73 -17.56
C GLU A 188 -11.19 -11.83 -17.06
N ARG A 189 -11.44 -12.43 -15.89
CA ARG A 189 -12.78 -12.74 -15.42
C ARG A 189 -13.27 -11.72 -14.42
N ARG A 190 -14.28 -10.92 -14.78
CA ARG A 190 -14.83 -9.85 -13.95
C ARG A 190 -15.17 -10.29 -12.52
N LEU A 191 -15.81 -11.44 -12.34
CA LEU A 191 -16.16 -11.95 -11.01
C LEU A 191 -14.94 -12.35 -10.18
N LEU A 192 -13.91 -12.93 -10.82
CA LEU A 192 -12.68 -13.32 -10.12
C LEU A 192 -11.87 -12.07 -9.71
N ARG A 193 -11.73 -11.09 -10.59
CA ARG A 193 -11.13 -9.78 -10.25
C ARG A 193 -11.82 -9.15 -9.06
N TRP A 194 -13.16 -9.10 -9.11
CA TRP A 194 -13.95 -8.57 -8.01
C TRP A 194 -13.64 -9.33 -6.70
N ALA A 195 -13.67 -10.65 -6.73
CA ALA A 195 -13.42 -11.48 -5.54
C ALA A 195 -12.02 -11.29 -4.97
N MET A 196 -11.00 -11.12 -5.82
CA MET A 196 -9.60 -10.93 -5.39
C MET A 196 -9.34 -9.55 -4.79
N LEU A 197 -10.04 -8.52 -5.26
CA LEU A 197 -9.79 -7.13 -4.92
C LEU A 197 -10.78 -6.53 -3.92
N ALA A 198 -11.97 -7.12 -3.75
CA ALA A 198 -13.08 -6.56 -2.96
C ALA A 198 -12.77 -6.31 -1.48
N GLY A 199 -11.70 -6.93 -0.95
CA GLY A 199 -11.20 -6.64 0.41
C GLY A 199 -10.36 -5.37 0.49
N GLN A 200 -9.74 -4.95 -0.62
CA GLN A 200 -8.74 -3.89 -0.64
C GLN A 200 -9.23 -2.60 -1.31
N VAL A 201 -10.03 -2.70 -2.37
CA VAL A 201 -10.56 -1.56 -3.11
C VAL A 201 -12.08 -1.57 -3.09
N ALA A 202 -12.70 -0.39 -3.16
CA ALA A 202 -14.16 -0.25 -3.27
C ALA A 202 -14.64 -0.49 -4.70
N HIS A 203 -13.80 -0.19 -5.69
CA HIS A 203 -14.12 -0.24 -7.13
C HIS A 203 -13.19 -1.19 -7.92
N PRO A 204 -13.27 -2.53 -7.72
CA PRO A 204 -12.39 -3.50 -8.38
C PRO A 204 -12.35 -3.42 -9.91
N HIS A 205 -13.39 -2.85 -10.53
CA HIS A 205 -13.47 -2.68 -11.97
C HIS A 205 -12.56 -1.57 -12.52
N ARG A 206 -12.11 -0.64 -11.66
CA ARG A 206 -11.16 0.43 -12.02
C ARG A 206 -9.72 -0.06 -12.06
N VAL A 207 -9.42 -1.17 -11.38
CA VAL A 207 -8.07 -1.75 -11.38
C VAL A 207 -7.78 -2.38 -12.73
N GLU A 208 -6.69 -1.97 -13.37
CA GLU A 208 -6.23 -2.53 -14.63
C GLU A 208 -5.85 -4.01 -14.49
N ARG A 209 -5.98 -4.76 -15.60
CA ARG A 209 -5.71 -6.20 -15.59
C ARG A 209 -4.24 -6.48 -15.30
N GLU A 210 -3.36 -5.74 -15.96
CA GLU A 210 -1.90 -5.81 -15.81
C GLU A 210 -1.47 -5.55 -14.37
N SER A 211 -2.08 -4.56 -13.72
CA SER A 211 -1.85 -4.23 -12.31
C SER A 211 -2.25 -5.37 -11.38
N LEU A 212 -3.40 -6.01 -11.63
CA LEU A 212 -3.82 -7.18 -10.86
C LEU A 212 -2.91 -8.39 -11.07
N VAL A 213 -2.53 -8.68 -12.33
CA VAL A 213 -1.59 -9.77 -12.65
C VAL A 213 -0.28 -9.55 -11.91
N THR A 214 0.26 -8.33 -12.01
CA THR A 214 1.50 -7.93 -11.32
C THR A 214 1.38 -8.08 -9.81
N TYR A 215 0.27 -7.63 -9.21
CA TYR A 215 0.03 -7.77 -7.78
C TYR A 215 -0.02 -9.24 -7.31
N ILE A 216 -0.68 -10.12 -8.09
CA ILE A 216 -0.74 -11.56 -7.79
C ILE A 216 0.67 -12.18 -7.83
N HIS A 217 1.46 -11.87 -8.85
CA HIS A 217 2.84 -12.35 -8.96
C HIS A 217 3.74 -11.80 -7.85
N ALA A 218 3.67 -10.50 -7.57
CA ALA A 218 4.44 -9.84 -6.53
C ALA A 218 4.15 -10.43 -5.13
N SER A 219 2.88 -10.72 -4.83
CA SER A 219 2.48 -11.34 -3.55
C SER A 219 3.17 -12.69 -3.31
N GLY A 220 3.46 -13.45 -4.38
CA GLY A 220 4.16 -14.73 -4.32
C GLY A 220 5.68 -14.63 -4.21
N GLN A 221 6.25 -13.45 -4.51
CA GLN A 221 7.69 -13.22 -4.59
C GLN A 221 8.20 -12.26 -3.50
N SER A 222 7.43 -12.04 -2.44
CA SER A 222 7.74 -11.13 -1.34
C SER A 222 8.06 -11.89 -0.06
N PRO A 223 9.29 -12.40 0.13
CA PRO A 223 9.66 -13.27 1.25
C PRO A 223 9.52 -12.60 2.62
N VAL A 224 9.58 -11.26 2.72
CA VAL A 224 9.41 -10.51 3.97
C VAL A 224 8.00 -10.60 4.55
N VAL A 225 6.98 -10.86 3.73
CA VAL A 225 5.56 -10.70 4.10
C VAL A 225 5.14 -11.66 5.21
N ASP A 226 5.44 -12.95 5.08
CA ASP A 226 5.00 -13.95 6.08
C ASP A 226 5.71 -13.74 7.44
N PRO A 227 7.04 -13.62 7.55
CA PRO A 227 7.69 -13.37 8.81
C PRO A 227 7.28 -12.02 9.44
N LEU A 228 7.14 -10.94 8.66
CA LEU A 228 6.71 -9.65 9.18
C LEU A 228 5.30 -9.70 9.77
N LEU A 229 4.34 -10.35 9.11
CA LEU A 229 2.96 -10.50 9.61
C LEU A 229 2.86 -11.37 10.88
N ARG A 230 3.86 -12.20 11.17
CA ARG A 230 3.94 -12.96 12.43
C ARG A 230 4.30 -12.08 13.63
N VAL A 231 5.05 -11.00 13.43
CA VAL A 231 5.59 -10.14 14.50
C VAL A 231 4.94 -8.76 14.58
N ILE A 232 4.34 -8.27 13.50
CA ILE A 232 3.80 -6.91 13.37
C ILE A 232 2.80 -6.51 14.46
N HIS A 233 2.16 -7.48 15.11
CA HIS A 233 1.19 -7.26 16.19
C HIS A 233 1.81 -7.12 17.58
N GLN A 234 3.14 -7.27 17.73
CA GLN A 234 3.81 -7.29 19.02
C GLN A 234 3.94 -5.89 19.62
N ARG A 235 4.25 -4.88 18.83
CA ARG A 235 4.43 -3.52 19.29
C ARG A 235 3.72 -2.53 18.35
N PRO A 236 2.84 -1.65 18.88
CA PRO A 236 2.27 -0.57 18.08
C PRO A 236 3.33 0.52 17.84
N VAL A 237 3.07 1.38 16.84
CA VAL A 237 3.89 2.57 16.58
C VAL A 237 3.90 3.49 17.81
N ASP A 238 5.04 4.08 18.10
CA ASP A 238 5.14 5.10 19.15
C ASP A 238 4.51 6.43 18.67
N PRO A 239 3.98 7.27 19.57
CA PRO A 239 3.38 8.55 19.19
C PRO A 239 4.39 9.49 18.51
N LEU A 240 3.91 10.29 17.56
CA LEU A 240 4.66 11.45 17.06
C LEU A 240 4.79 12.53 18.16
N PRO A 241 5.88 13.29 18.17
CA PRO A 241 6.01 14.48 19.02
C PRO A 241 4.86 15.46 18.76
N ALA A 242 4.30 16.05 19.81
CA ALA A 242 3.22 17.01 19.69
C ALA A 242 3.71 18.39 19.21
N ASP A 243 4.97 18.72 19.47
CA ASP A 243 5.67 19.97 19.16
C ASP A 243 6.42 19.95 17.83
N ARG A 244 6.11 18.98 16.94
CA ARG A 244 6.72 18.87 15.61
C ARG A 244 6.44 20.09 14.74
N ASP A 245 7.38 20.42 13.86
CA ASP A 245 7.37 21.57 12.96
C ASP A 245 6.80 21.30 11.54
N TYR A 246 6.23 20.11 11.32
CA TYR A 246 5.69 19.70 10.01
C TYR A 246 4.22 19.28 10.11
N PRO A 247 3.41 19.52 9.05
CA PRO A 247 2.01 19.13 9.01
C PRO A 247 1.84 17.61 8.86
N VAL A 248 0.80 17.07 9.53
CA VAL A 248 0.40 15.66 9.44
C VAL A 248 -1.07 15.56 9.09
N ARG A 249 -1.38 14.83 8.03
CA ARG A 249 -2.77 14.51 7.63
C ARG A 249 -2.99 13.00 7.70
N LEU A 250 -4.02 12.62 8.44
CA LEU A 250 -4.52 11.25 8.51
C LEU A 250 -5.77 11.12 7.63
N VAL A 251 -5.65 10.43 6.51
CA VAL A 251 -6.74 10.11 5.60
C VAL A 251 -7.18 8.68 5.85
N TRP A 252 -8.45 8.47 6.18
CA TRP A 252 -8.98 7.13 6.38
C TRP A 252 -10.07 6.80 5.38
N ALA A 253 -9.93 5.67 4.70
CA ALA A 253 -10.88 5.21 3.72
C ALA A 253 -12.20 4.77 4.38
N GLU A 254 -13.34 5.28 3.89
CA GLU A 254 -14.68 4.99 4.44
C GLU A 254 -14.99 3.48 4.41
N ARG A 255 -14.64 2.82 3.29
CA ARG A 255 -14.94 1.41 3.05
C ARG A 255 -13.75 0.50 3.33
N ASP A 256 -12.86 0.91 4.23
CA ASP A 256 -11.71 0.10 4.62
C ASP A 256 -12.15 -1.20 5.31
N ARG A 257 -11.93 -2.32 4.62
CA ARG A 257 -12.22 -3.66 5.13
C ARG A 257 -10.99 -4.35 5.70
N VAL A 258 -9.81 -3.82 5.43
CA VAL A 258 -8.53 -4.32 5.96
C VAL A 258 -8.29 -3.74 7.34
N LEU A 259 -8.36 -2.42 7.49
CA LEU A 259 -8.21 -1.70 8.75
C LEU A 259 -9.43 -0.79 9.02
N PRO A 260 -10.59 -1.34 9.41
CA PRO A 260 -11.79 -0.54 9.64
C PRO A 260 -11.56 0.55 10.70
N PHE A 261 -11.91 1.82 10.38
CA PHE A 261 -11.68 2.99 11.23
C PHE A 261 -12.14 2.78 12.68
N LYS A 262 -13.33 2.24 12.89
CA LYS A 262 -13.90 1.95 14.23
C LYS A 262 -13.01 1.11 15.14
N HIS A 263 -12.02 0.40 14.57
CA HIS A 263 -11.17 -0.53 15.31
C HIS A 263 -9.72 -0.07 15.40
N PHE A 264 -9.27 0.71 14.42
CA PHE A 264 -7.88 1.11 14.28
C PHE A 264 -7.69 2.63 14.26
N GLY A 265 -8.64 3.38 13.67
CA GLY A 265 -8.49 4.81 13.43
C GLY A 265 -8.37 5.64 14.71
N SER A 266 -9.20 5.38 15.72
CA SER A 266 -9.13 6.12 16.99
C SER A 266 -7.81 5.85 17.74
N ALA A 267 -7.29 4.62 17.67
CA ALA A 267 -5.98 4.29 18.25
C ALA A 267 -4.84 4.98 17.49
N MET A 268 -4.98 5.15 16.18
CA MET A 268 -4.01 5.87 15.36
C MET A 268 -4.03 7.37 15.67
N LEU A 269 -5.20 7.99 15.82
CA LEU A 269 -5.31 9.40 16.21
C LEU A 269 -4.60 9.71 17.53
N GLU A 270 -4.66 8.79 18.50
CA GLU A 270 -3.93 8.94 19.79
C GLU A 270 -2.41 8.94 19.60
N ARG A 271 -1.91 8.37 18.50
CA ARG A 271 -0.48 8.35 18.14
C ARG A 271 -0.04 9.56 17.32
N LEU A 272 -0.99 10.33 16.82
CA LEU A 272 -0.77 11.46 15.91
C LEU A 272 -1.37 12.76 16.48
N PRO A 273 -0.89 13.25 17.64
CA PRO A 273 -1.45 14.46 18.25
C PRO A 273 -1.41 15.63 17.26
N GLY A 274 -2.53 16.36 17.10
CA GLY A 274 -2.65 17.49 16.18
C GLY A 274 -2.66 17.14 14.68
N ALA A 275 -2.82 15.87 14.31
CA ALA A 275 -3.03 15.51 12.91
C ALA A 275 -4.45 15.89 12.45
N GLU A 276 -4.55 16.40 11.22
CA GLU A 276 -5.82 16.62 10.55
C GLU A 276 -6.41 15.28 10.10
N LEU A 277 -7.64 14.96 10.51
CA LEU A 277 -8.34 13.75 10.08
C LEU A 277 -9.28 14.04 8.90
N ILE A 278 -9.15 13.27 7.83
CA ILE A 278 -10.07 13.25 6.70
C ILE A 278 -10.63 11.84 6.50
N HIS A 279 -11.95 11.71 6.45
CA HIS A 279 -12.64 10.50 6.00
C HIS A 279 -12.81 10.58 4.48
N LEU A 280 -12.13 9.70 3.74
CA LEU A 280 -12.21 9.66 2.28
C LEU A 280 -13.35 8.73 1.87
N GLU A 281 -14.43 9.35 1.37
CA GLU A 281 -15.67 8.66 1.02
C GLU A 281 -15.53 7.78 -0.21
N GLY A 282 -16.29 6.69 -0.26
CA GLY A 282 -16.44 5.84 -1.43
C GLY A 282 -15.25 4.95 -1.77
N VAL A 283 -14.12 5.02 -1.04
CA VAL A 283 -12.88 4.29 -1.34
C VAL A 283 -12.60 3.17 -0.34
N GLY A 284 -11.82 2.16 -0.77
CA GLY A 284 -11.33 1.07 0.06
C GLY A 284 -9.93 1.33 0.62
N HIS A 285 -9.31 0.27 1.19
CA HIS A 285 -8.01 0.33 1.87
C HIS A 285 -6.86 0.84 0.99
N VAL A 286 -6.95 0.64 -0.33
CA VAL A 286 -5.97 1.13 -1.33
C VAL A 286 -6.62 2.25 -2.16
N PRO A 287 -6.77 3.47 -1.60
CA PRO A 287 -7.53 4.55 -2.23
C PRO A 287 -6.88 5.06 -3.52
N MET A 288 -5.56 4.85 -3.69
CA MET A 288 -4.82 5.20 -4.90
C MET A 288 -5.39 4.54 -6.16
N SER A 289 -6.04 3.37 -6.01
CA SER A 289 -6.69 2.67 -7.12
C SER A 289 -8.16 3.06 -7.31
N ASP A 290 -8.82 3.55 -6.26
CA ASP A 290 -10.24 3.91 -6.27
C ASP A 290 -10.45 5.36 -6.75
N ASP A 291 -9.66 6.31 -6.23
CA ASP A 291 -9.73 7.74 -6.56
C ASP A 291 -8.33 8.38 -6.53
N PRO A 292 -7.52 8.14 -7.55
CA PRO A 292 -6.14 8.63 -7.62
C PRO A 292 -6.05 10.16 -7.64
N ALA A 293 -7.00 10.85 -8.29
CA ALA A 293 -6.99 12.30 -8.38
C ALA A 293 -7.20 12.94 -7.00
N ARG A 294 -8.19 12.45 -6.23
CA ARG A 294 -8.44 12.96 -4.88
C ARG A 294 -7.31 12.63 -3.92
N VAL A 295 -6.70 11.44 -4.03
CA VAL A 295 -5.50 11.11 -3.25
C VAL A 295 -4.36 12.07 -3.54
N ALA A 296 -4.10 12.38 -4.81
CA ALA A 296 -3.06 13.34 -5.19
C ALA A 296 -3.36 14.74 -4.66
N GLU A 297 -4.60 15.21 -4.78
CA GLU A 297 -5.04 16.52 -4.25
C GLU A 297 -4.77 16.63 -2.76
N LEU A 298 -5.15 15.60 -1.96
CA LEU A 298 -4.92 15.57 -0.52
C LEU A 298 -3.43 15.60 -0.15
N ILE A 299 -2.56 14.99 -0.97
CA ILE A 299 -1.11 15.04 -0.79
C ILE A 299 -0.60 16.46 -1.11
N LEU A 300 -0.98 17.01 -2.28
CA LEU A 300 -0.52 18.33 -2.74
C LEU A 300 -0.95 19.48 -1.83
N GLU A 301 -2.13 19.39 -1.21
CA GLU A 301 -2.56 20.38 -0.21
C GLU A 301 -1.58 20.46 0.97
N VAL A 302 -1.12 19.31 1.47
CA VAL A 302 -0.23 19.25 2.64
C VAL A 302 1.20 19.63 2.28
N THR A 303 1.71 19.17 1.13
CA THR A 303 3.07 19.49 0.70
C THR A 303 3.22 20.97 0.44
N ARG A 304 2.27 21.59 -0.28
CA ARG A 304 2.25 23.06 -0.54
C ARG A 304 2.17 23.88 0.75
N ALA A 305 1.38 23.45 1.72
CA ALA A 305 1.31 24.12 3.02
C ALA A 305 2.65 24.06 3.77
N ALA A 306 3.34 22.92 3.72
CA ALA A 306 4.66 22.76 4.33
C ALA A 306 5.70 23.64 3.64
N ASP A 307 5.74 23.66 2.30
CA ASP A 307 6.69 24.48 1.52
C ASP A 307 6.49 25.97 1.75
N SER A 308 5.23 26.40 1.88
CA SER A 308 4.91 27.80 2.15
C SER A 308 5.29 28.27 3.57
N ALA A 309 5.42 27.33 4.52
CA ALA A 309 5.82 27.62 5.90
C ALA A 309 7.35 27.74 6.07
N VAL A 310 8.14 27.23 5.13
CA VAL A 310 9.61 27.39 5.15
C VAL A 310 9.96 28.81 4.69
N PRO A 311 10.58 29.66 5.55
CA PRO A 311 11.01 30.99 5.11
C PRO A 311 11.97 30.87 3.92
N SER A 312 11.67 31.57 2.82
CA SER A 312 12.62 31.67 1.70
C SER A 312 13.93 32.24 2.24
N LYS A 313 15.02 31.46 2.21
CA LYS A 313 16.37 32.00 2.35
C LYS A 313 16.61 32.93 1.16
N VAL A 314 16.21 34.19 1.29
CA VAL A 314 16.68 35.25 0.40
C VAL A 314 18.19 35.31 0.60
N PRO A 315 19.03 35.07 -0.42
CA PRO A 315 20.45 35.32 -0.30
C PRO A 315 20.63 36.81 -0.04
N ASP A 316 21.25 37.13 1.07
CA ASP A 316 21.63 38.51 1.40
C ASP A 316 22.52 39.05 0.25
N ARG A 317 21.93 39.89 -0.62
CA ARG A 317 22.66 40.58 -1.67
C ARG A 317 23.29 41.83 -1.05
N ASN A 318 24.25 41.62 -0.18
CA ASN A 318 25.15 42.67 0.26
C ASN A 318 26.47 42.04 0.73
N GLU A 319 27.37 41.74 -0.20
CA GLU A 319 28.82 41.87 -0.08
C GLU A 319 29.43 42.09 -1.45
#